data_e5096b81b74a1fde03a523f7300587f3
#
_entry.id   e5096b81b74a1fde03a523f7300587f3
#
_cell.length_a   1.000
_cell.length_b   1.000
_cell.length_c   1.000
_cell.angle_alpha   90.00
_cell.angle_beta   90.00
_cell.angle_gamma   90.00
#
_symmetry.space_group_name_H-M   'P 1'
#
loop_
_entity.id
_entity.type
_entity.pdbx_description
1 polymer ?
#
loop_
_entity_poly.entity_id
_entity_poly.type
_entity_poly.pdbx_seq_one_letter_code
_entity_poly.pdbx_strand_id
1 'polypeptide(L)'
;MSQFKLLLLLSLFVTKACYPVSHIIIGDTQAPIDYTKVKIYYNYPEAYQKIAIIEASSDLAFKDFSIEFTHQQKTNKALERLKKEAALLGVNGIVIQNIATNIKQHLSLNENDKGEISASSRHEKQKELNAIAIFVK
;
A
#
# COMPACT_ATOMS: atom_id res chain seq x y z
N MET A 1 -25.98 12.16 -28.19
CA MET A 1 -26.22 11.54 -26.86
C MET A 1 -25.50 10.19 -26.65
N SER A 2 -25.23 9.42 -27.64
CA SER A 2 -24.52 8.11 -27.47
C SER A 2 -23.01 8.27 -27.21
N GLN A 3 -22.35 9.23 -27.84
CA GLN A 3 -20.92 9.50 -27.67
C GLN A 3 -20.56 10.02 -26.26
N PHE A 4 -21.44 10.81 -25.65
CA PHE A 4 -21.25 11.33 -24.30
C PHE A 4 -21.32 10.22 -23.23
N LYS A 5 -22.22 9.24 -23.43
CA LYS A 5 -22.32 8.07 -22.53
C LYS A 5 -21.09 7.14 -22.66
N LEU A 6 -20.53 7.02 -23.86
CA LEU A 6 -19.32 6.23 -24.08
C LEU A 6 -18.10 6.87 -23.43
N LEU A 7 -17.98 8.21 -23.48
CA LEU A 7 -16.91 8.96 -22.84
C LEU A 7 -16.99 8.87 -21.29
N LEU A 8 -18.23 8.91 -20.74
CA LEU A 8 -18.46 8.76 -19.30
C LEU A 8 -18.14 7.35 -18.83
N LEU A 9 -18.44 6.31 -19.64
CA LEU A 9 -18.08 4.92 -19.31
C LEU A 9 -16.56 4.71 -19.38
N LEU A 10 -15.87 5.34 -20.33
CA LEU A 10 -14.43 5.22 -20.47
C LEU A 10 -13.68 5.89 -19.30
N SER A 11 -14.24 6.98 -18.73
CA SER A 11 -13.64 7.68 -17.59
C SER A 11 -13.69 6.85 -16.29
N LEU A 12 -14.66 5.93 -16.15
CA LEU A 12 -14.74 5.04 -14.98
C LEU A 12 -13.65 3.95 -14.95
N PHE A 13 -13.03 3.64 -16.11
CA PHE A 13 -11.98 2.61 -16.17
C PHE A 13 -10.58 3.12 -15.84
N VAL A 14 -10.36 4.44 -15.77
CA VAL A 14 -9.03 5.05 -15.58
C VAL A 14 -8.67 5.24 -14.10
N THR A 15 -9.58 5.02 -13.17
CA THR A 15 -9.35 5.21 -11.73
C THR A 15 -8.78 3.99 -11.00
N LYS A 16 -8.04 3.11 -11.68
CA LYS A 16 -7.17 2.16 -10.98
C LYS A 16 -5.94 2.92 -10.50
N ALA A 17 -6.12 3.67 -9.40
CA ALA A 17 -5.03 4.31 -8.70
C ALA A 17 -3.94 3.27 -8.40
N CYS A 18 -2.70 3.61 -8.72
CA CYS A 18 -1.53 2.81 -8.40
C CYS A 18 -1.50 2.59 -6.88
N TYR A 19 -1.88 1.40 -6.43
CA TYR A 19 -1.90 1.06 -5.02
C TYR A 19 -0.48 0.76 -4.58
N PRO A 20 0.04 1.35 -3.50
CA PRO A 20 1.40 1.09 -3.02
C PRO A 20 1.46 -0.25 -2.25
N VAL A 21 1.01 -1.30 -2.90
CA VAL A 21 1.02 -2.67 -2.42
C VAL A 21 1.50 -3.57 -3.54
N SER A 22 2.40 -4.49 -3.22
CA SER A 22 2.87 -5.52 -4.14
C SER A 22 2.75 -6.90 -3.51
N HIS A 23 2.63 -7.95 -4.34
CA HIS A 23 2.66 -9.32 -3.88
C HIS A 23 3.39 -10.24 -4.88
N ILE A 24 3.97 -11.32 -4.35
CA ILE A 24 4.54 -12.43 -5.10
C ILE A 24 3.84 -13.70 -4.63
N ILE A 25 3.05 -14.31 -5.50
CA ILE A 25 2.32 -15.55 -5.21
C ILE A 25 3.30 -16.72 -5.24
N ILE A 26 3.32 -17.54 -4.19
CA ILE A 26 4.18 -18.72 -4.04
C ILE A 26 3.39 -20.01 -3.78
N GLY A 27 2.11 -19.90 -3.44
CA GLY A 27 1.20 -21.02 -3.19
C GLY A 27 -0.15 -20.81 -3.87
N ASP A 28 -1.13 -21.65 -3.53
CA ASP A 28 -2.46 -21.59 -4.13
C ASP A 28 -3.32 -20.51 -3.43
N THR A 29 -3.79 -19.54 -4.20
CA THR A 29 -4.73 -18.52 -3.72
C THR A 29 -6.12 -19.10 -3.57
N GLN A 30 -6.93 -18.50 -2.69
CA GLN A 30 -8.31 -18.89 -2.45
C GLN A 30 -9.28 -17.75 -2.76
N ALA A 31 -10.58 -18.01 -2.62
CA ALA A 31 -11.59 -16.98 -2.80
C ALA A 31 -11.38 -15.84 -1.81
N PRO A 32 -11.51 -14.58 -2.25
CA PRO A 32 -11.35 -13.42 -1.37
C PRO A 32 -12.23 -13.47 -0.13
N ILE A 33 -11.70 -12.99 0.98
CA ILE A 33 -12.39 -12.89 2.27
C ILE A 33 -12.46 -11.43 2.75
N ASP A 34 -13.22 -11.19 3.81
CA ASP A 34 -13.21 -9.89 4.47
C ASP A 34 -11.85 -9.66 5.18
N TYR A 35 -11.22 -8.49 4.95
CA TYR A 35 -9.92 -8.16 5.52
C TYR A 35 -9.91 -8.08 7.06
N THR A 36 -11.07 -7.87 7.69
CA THR A 36 -11.21 -7.87 9.15
C THR A 36 -10.96 -9.25 9.75
N LYS A 37 -11.14 -10.32 8.96
CA LYS A 37 -10.88 -11.71 9.37
C LYS A 37 -9.40 -12.09 9.27
N VAL A 38 -8.57 -11.27 8.61
CA VAL A 38 -7.13 -11.52 8.52
C VAL A 38 -6.45 -11.23 9.84
N LYS A 39 -5.86 -12.24 10.45
CA LYS A 39 -5.12 -12.15 11.72
C LYS A 39 -3.65 -11.80 11.46
N ILE A 40 -3.05 -11.09 12.42
CA ILE A 40 -1.63 -10.74 12.40
C ILE A 40 -0.90 -11.67 13.35
N TYR A 41 0.18 -12.26 12.86
CA TYR A 41 1.05 -13.15 13.63
C TYR A 41 2.47 -12.57 13.65
N TYR A 42 3.14 -12.69 14.79
CA TYR A 42 4.58 -12.40 14.94
C TYR A 42 5.44 -13.65 14.69
N ASN A 43 4.87 -14.82 15.01
CA ASN A 43 5.48 -16.12 14.77
C ASN A 43 4.55 -16.98 13.92
N TYR A 44 5.10 -17.93 13.21
CA TYR A 44 4.31 -18.87 12.44
C TYR A 44 3.45 -19.75 13.36
N PRO A 45 2.14 -19.92 13.07
CA PRO A 45 1.30 -20.89 13.79
C PRO A 45 1.74 -22.34 13.47
N GLU A 46 1.24 -23.32 14.25
CA GLU A 46 1.66 -24.73 14.11
C GLU A 46 1.28 -25.33 12.75
N ALA A 47 0.12 -24.99 12.21
CA ALA A 47 -0.39 -25.53 10.94
C ALA A 47 -0.78 -24.38 10.00
N TYR A 48 0.04 -24.18 8.98
CA TYR A 48 -0.19 -23.13 7.98
C TYR A 48 0.36 -23.51 6.61
N GLN A 49 -0.09 -22.79 5.60
CA GLN A 49 0.42 -22.84 4.23
C GLN A 49 0.82 -21.43 3.81
N LYS A 50 2.02 -21.26 3.25
CA LYS A 50 2.48 -19.99 2.67
C LYS A 50 1.81 -19.81 1.31
N ILE A 51 1.20 -18.64 1.10
CA ILE A 51 0.48 -18.32 -0.14
C ILE A 51 1.20 -17.25 -0.95
N ALA A 52 1.67 -16.18 -0.29
CA ALA A 52 2.34 -15.08 -0.97
C ALA A 52 3.30 -14.34 -0.04
N ILE A 53 4.23 -13.62 -0.65
CA ILE A 53 4.99 -12.54 -0.02
C ILE A 53 4.27 -11.27 -0.39
N ILE A 54 3.93 -10.44 0.60
CA ILE A 54 3.22 -9.19 0.41
C ILE A 54 3.99 -8.03 1.04
N GLU A 55 3.92 -6.89 0.37
CA GLU A 55 4.59 -5.66 0.79
C GLU A 55 3.63 -4.49 0.66
N ALA A 56 3.59 -3.63 1.65
CA ALA A 56 2.80 -2.40 1.61
C ALA A 56 3.56 -1.24 2.22
N SER A 57 3.39 -0.07 1.61
CA SER A 57 3.91 1.18 2.14
C SER A 57 2.80 2.08 2.67
N SER A 58 3.17 3.03 3.53
CA SER A 58 2.27 4.09 4.00
C SER A 58 2.12 5.24 3.01
N ASP A 59 2.70 5.12 1.81
CA ASP A 59 2.65 6.17 0.79
C ASP A 59 1.20 6.51 0.42
N LEU A 60 0.93 7.79 0.23
CA LEU A 60 -0.37 8.27 -0.20
C LEU A 60 -0.35 8.51 -1.70
N ALA A 61 -1.35 7.98 -2.42
CA ALA A 61 -1.51 8.20 -3.85
C ALA A 61 -1.81 9.68 -4.18
N PHE A 62 -2.40 10.41 -3.22
CA PHE A 62 -2.64 11.85 -3.29
C PHE A 62 -1.95 12.50 -2.08
N LYS A 63 -0.92 13.28 -2.35
CA LYS A 63 -0.17 14.00 -1.30
C LYS A 63 -0.86 15.32 -1.00
N ASP A 64 -1.62 15.37 0.07
CA ASP A 64 -1.88 16.64 0.74
C ASP A 64 -0.70 16.91 1.68
N PHE A 65 0.18 17.81 1.26
CA PHE A 65 1.39 18.18 2.01
C PHE A 65 1.10 18.93 3.33
N SER A 66 -0.16 19.28 3.57
CA SER A 66 -0.59 19.96 4.79
C SER A 66 -0.82 19.01 5.96
N ILE A 67 -0.94 17.68 5.71
CA ILE A 67 -1.24 16.69 6.74
C ILE A 67 0.00 15.86 7.06
N GLU A 68 0.61 16.08 8.21
CA GLU A 68 1.64 15.20 8.75
C GLU A 68 1.02 14.06 9.57
N PHE A 69 1.16 12.83 9.05
CA PHE A 69 0.78 11.63 9.80
C PHE A 69 1.86 11.22 10.79
N THR A 70 1.45 10.83 11.99
CA THR A 70 2.37 10.26 12.99
C THR A 70 2.96 8.93 12.49
N HIS A 71 4.08 8.50 13.07
CA HIS A 71 4.68 7.19 12.75
C HIS A 71 3.70 6.04 12.97
N GLN A 72 2.87 6.11 14.02
CA GLN A 72 1.87 5.09 14.31
C GLN A 72 0.77 5.04 13.25
N GLN A 73 0.27 6.20 12.81
CA GLN A 73 -0.73 6.28 11.75
C GLN A 73 -0.20 5.72 10.43
N LYS A 74 1.07 6.01 10.08
CA LYS A 74 1.74 5.45 8.90
C LYS A 74 1.86 3.93 8.98
N THR A 75 2.26 3.40 10.13
CA THR A 75 2.33 1.95 10.35
C THR A 75 0.95 1.30 10.24
N ASN A 76 -0.07 1.86 10.88
CA ASN A 76 -1.44 1.35 10.81
C ASN A 76 -1.97 1.34 9.38
N LYS A 77 -1.65 2.37 8.59
CA LYS A 77 -2.07 2.45 7.19
C LYS A 77 -1.42 1.37 6.32
N ALA A 78 -0.12 1.16 6.47
CA ALA A 78 0.58 0.09 5.76
C ALA A 78 0.07 -1.30 6.18
N LEU A 79 -0.20 -1.49 7.47
CA LEU A 79 -0.75 -2.74 8.00
C LEU A 79 -2.17 -3.04 7.47
N GLU A 80 -3.04 -2.03 7.42
CA GLU A 80 -4.37 -2.16 6.83
C GLU A 80 -4.29 -2.58 5.35
N ARG A 81 -3.34 -2.02 4.61
CA ARG A 81 -3.09 -2.38 3.20
C ARG A 81 -2.62 -3.82 3.06
N LEU A 82 -1.70 -4.28 3.92
CA LEU A 82 -1.28 -5.69 3.94
C LEU A 82 -2.48 -6.62 4.19
N LYS A 83 -3.35 -6.29 5.16
CA LYS A 83 -4.54 -7.10 5.44
C LYS A 83 -5.52 -7.14 4.27
N LYS A 84 -5.72 -6.02 3.58
CA LYS A 84 -6.58 -5.95 2.40
C LYS A 84 -6.02 -6.80 1.25
N GLU A 85 -4.71 -6.73 1.02
CA GLU A 85 -4.06 -7.54 -0.01
C GLU A 85 -4.14 -9.03 0.31
N ALA A 86 -3.84 -9.41 1.56
CA ALA A 86 -3.99 -10.79 2.04
C ALA A 86 -5.42 -11.32 1.85
N ALA A 87 -6.42 -10.49 2.17
CA ALA A 87 -7.83 -10.84 2.00
C ALA A 87 -8.22 -11.08 0.54
N LEU A 88 -7.66 -10.29 -0.40
CA LEU A 88 -7.86 -10.49 -1.85
C LEU A 88 -7.28 -11.82 -2.32
N LEU A 89 -6.19 -12.29 -1.72
CA LEU A 89 -5.59 -13.60 -2.00
C LEU A 89 -6.30 -14.76 -1.28
N GLY A 90 -7.33 -14.46 -0.49
CA GLY A 90 -8.13 -15.45 0.24
C GLY A 90 -7.43 -16.04 1.47
N VAL A 91 -6.41 -15.38 2.01
CA VAL A 91 -5.68 -15.85 3.18
C VAL A 91 -6.23 -15.25 4.48
N ASN A 92 -6.16 -16.00 5.57
CA ASN A 92 -6.70 -15.62 6.87
C ASN A 92 -5.64 -15.18 7.88
N GLY A 93 -4.37 -15.12 7.46
CA GLY A 93 -3.28 -14.68 8.32
C GLY A 93 -2.12 -14.03 7.57
N ILE A 94 -1.42 -13.14 8.26
CA ILE A 94 -0.16 -12.54 7.81
C ILE A 94 0.88 -12.66 8.93
N VAL A 95 2.11 -13.02 8.56
CA VAL A 95 3.25 -13.03 9.49
C VAL A 95 4.16 -11.86 9.11
N ILE A 96 4.28 -10.88 10.00
CA ILE A 96 5.12 -9.71 9.78
C ILE A 96 6.58 -10.13 9.80
N GLN A 97 7.32 -9.79 8.73
CA GLN A 97 8.75 -10.11 8.60
C GLN A 97 9.61 -8.89 8.94
N ASN A 98 9.22 -7.72 8.43
CA ASN A 98 9.98 -6.49 8.62
C ASN A 98 9.08 -5.27 8.63
N ILE A 99 9.49 -4.28 9.42
CA ILE A 99 8.92 -2.93 9.45
C ILE A 99 10.07 -1.96 9.25
N ALA A 100 10.18 -1.39 8.05
CA ALA A 100 11.21 -0.44 7.71
C ALA A 100 10.69 1.01 7.74
N THR A 101 11.59 1.95 7.92
CA THR A 101 11.32 3.37 7.72
C THR A 101 12.18 3.86 6.57
N ASN A 102 11.57 4.16 5.44
CA ASN A 102 12.24 4.72 4.28
C ASN A 102 12.13 6.23 4.30
N ILE A 103 13.21 6.91 3.92
CA ILE A 103 13.26 8.36 3.78
C ILE A 103 13.27 8.68 2.29
N LYS A 104 12.19 9.28 1.79
CA LYS A 104 12.14 9.82 0.42
C LYS A 104 12.52 11.28 0.46
N GLN A 105 13.44 11.66 -0.40
CA GLN A 105 13.82 13.04 -0.62
C GLN A 105 13.09 13.58 -1.85
N HIS A 106 12.34 14.65 -1.66
CA HIS A 106 11.68 15.37 -2.74
C HIS A 106 12.45 16.67 -2.99
N LEU A 107 12.98 16.81 -4.19
CA LEU A 107 13.57 18.06 -4.68
C LEU A 107 12.50 18.80 -5.47
N SER A 108 12.23 20.05 -5.11
CA SER A 108 11.38 20.94 -5.89
C SER A 108 12.22 22.11 -6.38
N LEU A 109 12.16 22.38 -7.67
CA LEU A 109 12.74 23.56 -8.28
C LEU A 109 11.58 24.52 -8.59
N ASN A 110 11.61 25.70 -8.01
CA ASN A 110 10.63 26.75 -8.28
C ASN A 110 11.35 27.93 -8.94
N GLU A 111 10.86 28.37 -10.08
CA GLU A 111 11.26 29.58 -10.77
C GLU A 111 10.22 30.68 -10.46
N ASN A 112 10.68 31.83 -10.01
CA ASN A 112 9.82 32.97 -9.77
C ASN A 112 9.68 33.81 -11.05
N ASP A 113 8.72 34.76 -11.05
CA ASP A 113 8.47 35.65 -12.21
C ASP A 113 9.67 36.52 -12.63
N LYS A 114 10.74 36.53 -11.83
CA LYS A 114 11.99 37.24 -12.11
C LYS A 114 13.09 36.34 -12.68
N GLY A 115 12.79 35.06 -12.94
CA GLY A 115 13.75 34.07 -13.45
C GLY A 115 14.75 33.55 -12.40
N GLU A 116 14.50 33.81 -11.11
CA GLU A 116 15.34 33.26 -10.03
C GLU A 116 14.86 31.83 -9.70
N ILE A 117 15.79 30.89 -9.72
CA ILE A 117 15.53 29.48 -9.40
C ILE A 117 15.82 29.23 -7.92
N SER A 118 14.82 28.79 -7.18
CA SER A 118 14.99 28.31 -5.81
C SER A 118 14.83 26.79 -5.76
N ALA A 119 15.75 26.12 -5.08
CA ALA A 119 15.68 24.69 -4.83
C ALA A 119 15.24 24.47 -3.37
N SER A 120 14.18 23.70 -3.17
CA SER A 120 13.79 23.23 -1.86
C SER A 120 13.86 21.71 -1.79
N SER A 121 14.34 21.20 -0.66
CA SER A 121 14.44 19.77 -0.41
C SER A 121 13.55 19.41 0.79
N ARG A 122 12.67 18.43 0.60
CA ARG A 122 11.81 17.90 1.66
C ARG A 122 12.10 16.43 1.87
N HIS A 123 12.25 16.03 3.12
CA HIS A 123 12.41 14.64 3.51
C HIS A 123 11.08 14.11 4.05
N GLU A 124 10.59 13.01 3.47
CA GLU A 124 9.39 12.34 3.93
C GLU A 124 9.75 10.94 4.45
N LYS A 125 9.38 10.66 5.70
CA LYS A 125 9.53 9.34 6.30
C LYS A 125 8.31 8.48 5.99
N GLN A 126 8.52 7.36 5.33
CA GLN A 126 7.48 6.38 5.00
C GLN A 126 7.71 5.10 5.77
N LYS A 127 6.63 4.41 6.13
CA LYS A 127 6.67 3.06 6.68
C LYS A 127 6.43 2.06 5.57
N GLU A 128 7.26 1.04 5.55
CA GLU A 128 7.18 -0.10 4.63
C GLU A 128 7.14 -1.37 5.45
N LEU A 129 6.15 -2.21 5.18
CA LEU A 129 5.92 -3.46 5.88
C LEU A 129 5.98 -4.61 4.89
N ASN A 130 6.79 -5.62 5.21
CA ASN A 130 6.86 -6.88 4.50
C ASN A 130 6.28 -8.00 5.36
N ALA A 131 5.45 -8.83 4.77
CA ALA A 131 4.79 -9.94 5.45
C ALA A 131 4.67 -11.17 4.54
N ILE A 132 4.56 -12.32 5.16
CA ILE A 132 4.15 -13.56 4.49
C ILE A 132 2.66 -13.74 4.71
N ALA A 133 1.91 -13.84 3.62
CA ALA A 133 0.50 -14.19 3.61
C ALA A 133 0.37 -15.70 3.78
N ILE A 134 -0.37 -16.15 4.77
CA ILE A 134 -0.52 -17.54 5.15
C ILE A 134 -1.99 -17.93 5.25
N PHE A 135 -2.28 -19.19 4.92
CA PHE A 135 -3.56 -19.80 5.25
C PHE A 135 -3.37 -20.71 6.47
N VAL A 136 -4.03 -20.38 7.57
CA VAL A 136 -4.03 -21.16 8.82
C VAL A 136 -5.19 -22.14 8.76
N LYS A 137 -4.92 -23.43 8.98
CA LYS A 137 -5.91 -24.52 8.94
C LYS A 137 -6.68 -24.64 10.25
#